data_2c74b18b752d4cf6496905ef39bde603
#
_entry.id   2c74b18b752d4cf6496905ef39bde603
#
_cell.length_a   1.000
_cell.length_b   1.000
_cell.length_c   1.000
_cell.angle_alpha   90.00
_cell.angle_beta   90.00
_cell.angle_gamma   90.00
#
_symmetry.space_group_name_H-M   'P 1'
#
loop_
_entity.id
_entity.type
_entity.pdbx_description
1 polymer ?
#
loop_
_entity_poly.entity_id
_entity_poly.type
_entity_poly.pdbx_seq_one_letter_code
_entity_poly.pdbx_strand_id
1 'polypeptide(L)'
;MTDQRDQQEEQLERRYRVRQVTDYQASWTERGRGERGTFTLQLILDKGVEEYILDVDADDLDVLLQLLKRADHAMFDLDRKVLMFENIDVD
;
A
#
# COMPACT_ATOMS: atom_id res chain seq x y z
N MET A 1 25.30 -24.41 7.77
CA MET A 1 24.79 -23.72 8.96
C MET A 1 23.74 -22.70 8.55
N THR A 2 22.54 -22.88 9.04
CA THR A 2 21.47 -21.98 8.67
C THR A 2 21.71 -20.60 9.30
N ASP A 3 21.69 -19.59 8.48
CA ASP A 3 21.85 -18.23 8.96
C ASP A 3 20.62 -17.83 9.78
N GLN A 4 20.83 -17.48 11.05
CA GLN A 4 19.74 -17.04 11.91
C GLN A 4 19.03 -15.81 11.36
N ARG A 5 19.76 -14.99 10.60
CA ARG A 5 19.20 -13.81 9.97
C ARG A 5 18.11 -14.18 8.95
N ASP A 6 18.36 -15.19 8.12
CA ASP A 6 17.38 -15.64 7.12
C ASP A 6 16.11 -16.17 7.79
N GLN A 7 16.26 -16.91 8.89
CA GLN A 7 15.10 -17.41 9.62
C GLN A 7 14.30 -16.30 10.26
N GLN A 8 14.97 -15.28 10.79
CA GLN A 8 14.28 -14.12 11.37
C GLN A 8 13.54 -13.34 10.30
N GLU A 9 14.13 -13.15 9.13
CA GLU A 9 13.48 -12.44 8.02
C GLU A 9 12.26 -13.21 7.55
N GLU A 10 12.35 -14.53 7.40
CA GLU A 10 11.20 -15.35 7.03
C GLU A 10 10.08 -15.25 8.05
N GLN A 11 10.41 -15.30 9.33
CA GLN A 11 9.41 -15.19 10.39
C GLN A 11 8.74 -13.83 10.41
N LEU A 12 9.49 -12.77 10.16
CA LEU A 12 8.94 -11.42 10.08
C LEU A 12 8.00 -11.27 8.89
N GLU A 13 8.38 -11.79 7.74
CA GLU A 13 7.54 -11.75 6.55
C GLU A 13 6.23 -12.52 6.76
N ARG A 14 6.31 -13.71 7.34
CA ARG A 14 5.12 -14.50 7.64
C ARG A 14 4.24 -13.82 8.69
N ARG A 15 4.89 -13.29 9.73
CA ARG A 15 4.19 -12.71 10.87
C ARG A 15 3.47 -11.42 10.51
N TYR A 16 4.11 -10.55 9.73
CA TYR A 16 3.55 -9.25 9.41
C TYR A 16 2.98 -9.17 8.01
N ARG A 17 3.17 -10.20 7.20
CA ARG A 17 2.67 -10.26 5.83
C ARG A 17 2.92 -8.97 5.06
N VAL A 18 4.16 -8.54 5.05
CA VAL A 18 4.57 -7.34 4.32
C VAL A 18 4.73 -7.69 2.84
N ARG A 19 4.11 -6.92 1.96
CA ARG A 19 4.13 -7.15 0.52
C ARG A 19 4.53 -5.90 -0.23
N GLN A 20 5.21 -6.06 -1.34
CA GLN A 20 5.59 -4.93 -2.18
C GLN A 20 4.38 -4.45 -2.98
N VAL A 21 4.18 -3.13 -3.00
CA VAL A 21 3.18 -2.52 -3.88
C VAL A 21 3.81 -2.40 -5.27
N THR A 22 3.27 -3.15 -6.23
CA THR A 22 3.80 -3.17 -7.60
C THR A 22 2.98 -2.35 -8.57
N ASP A 23 1.75 -2.04 -8.20
CA ASP A 23 0.88 -1.16 -8.98
C ASP A 23 -0.22 -0.64 -8.07
N TYR A 24 -0.90 0.40 -8.48
CA TYR A 24 -2.00 0.96 -7.72
C TYR A 24 -2.98 1.66 -8.65
N GLN A 25 -4.24 1.73 -8.20
CA GLN A 25 -5.31 2.36 -8.97
C GLN A 25 -6.24 3.09 -8.00
N ALA A 26 -6.54 4.34 -8.32
CA ALA A 26 -7.51 5.12 -7.56
C ALA A 26 -8.83 5.14 -8.29
N SER A 27 -9.93 5.12 -7.53
CA SER A 27 -11.27 5.24 -8.10
C SER A 27 -12.17 6.04 -7.19
N TRP A 28 -13.20 6.61 -7.77
CA TRP A 28 -14.23 7.33 -7.04
C TRP A 28 -15.57 6.72 -7.36
N THR A 29 -16.36 6.46 -6.33
CA THR A 29 -17.69 5.85 -6.48
C THR A 29 -18.75 6.81 -6.00
N GLU A 30 -19.71 7.10 -6.85
CA GLU A 30 -20.88 7.89 -6.49
C GLU A 30 -21.82 7.06 -5.62
N ARG A 31 -22.25 7.62 -4.49
CA ARG A 31 -23.20 6.95 -3.62
C ARG A 31 -24.64 7.26 -3.97
N GLY A 32 -24.91 8.53 -4.25
CA GLY A 32 -26.24 8.98 -4.62
C GLY A 32 -26.22 10.47 -4.90
N ARG A 33 -27.28 10.96 -5.51
CA ARG A 33 -27.39 12.39 -5.83
C ARG A 33 -27.33 13.24 -4.57
N GLY A 34 -26.40 14.20 -4.56
CA GLY A 34 -26.24 15.10 -3.44
C GLY A 34 -25.48 14.53 -2.25
N GLU A 35 -25.06 13.26 -2.34
CA GLU A 35 -24.26 12.62 -1.31
C GLU A 35 -22.78 12.65 -1.69
N ARG A 36 -21.91 12.57 -0.67
CA ARG A 36 -20.48 12.47 -0.91
C ARG A 36 -20.15 11.12 -1.55
N GLY A 37 -19.30 11.15 -2.55
CA GLY A 37 -18.73 9.93 -3.10
C GLY A 37 -17.66 9.37 -2.20
N THR A 38 -17.21 8.17 -2.53
CA THR A 38 -16.16 7.48 -1.79
C THR A 38 -14.95 7.27 -2.72
N PHE A 39 -13.78 7.68 -2.23
CA PHE A 39 -12.52 7.38 -2.91
C PHE A 39 -11.95 6.07 -2.39
N THR A 40 -11.46 5.26 -3.31
CA THR A 40 -10.74 4.03 -2.96
C THR A 40 -9.39 4.01 -3.65
N LEU A 41 -8.42 3.45 -2.97
CA LEU A 41 -7.10 3.21 -3.51
C LEU A 41 -6.84 1.72 -3.49
N GLN A 42 -6.78 1.11 -4.66
CA GLN A 42 -6.48 -0.31 -4.79
C GLN A 42 -4.98 -0.50 -4.91
N LEU A 43 -4.42 -1.30 -4.03
CA LEU A 43 -3.01 -1.66 -4.07
C LEU A 43 -2.88 -3.05 -4.68
N ILE A 44 -2.05 -3.16 -5.70
CA ILE A 44 -1.70 -4.43 -6.32
C ILE A 44 -0.39 -4.86 -5.70
N LEU A 45 -0.40 -6.00 -5.04
CA LEU A 45 0.73 -6.47 -4.23
C LEU A 45 1.39 -7.67 -4.91
N ASP A 46 2.72 -7.64 -4.92
CA ASP A 46 3.54 -8.71 -5.50
C ASP A 46 3.08 -9.11 -6.89
N LYS A 47 2.92 -8.13 -7.77
CA LYS A 47 2.55 -8.30 -9.18
C LYS A 47 1.20 -8.99 -9.38
N GLY A 48 0.28 -8.79 -8.45
CA GLY A 48 -1.08 -9.32 -8.56
C GLY A 48 -1.36 -10.56 -7.74
N VAL A 49 -0.39 -11.01 -6.93
CA VAL A 49 -0.62 -12.15 -6.04
C VAL A 49 -1.70 -11.83 -5.00
N GLU A 50 -1.66 -10.60 -4.49
CA GLU A 50 -2.68 -10.10 -3.57
C GLU A 50 -3.09 -8.69 -3.96
N GLU A 51 -4.27 -8.28 -3.50
CA GLU A 51 -4.79 -6.95 -3.68
C GLU A 51 -5.33 -6.46 -2.35
N TYR A 52 -5.29 -5.15 -2.14
CA TYR A 52 -5.90 -4.55 -0.96
C TYR A 52 -6.55 -3.22 -1.34
N ILE A 53 -7.77 -3.01 -0.87
CA ILE A 53 -8.52 -1.80 -1.18
C ILE A 53 -8.63 -0.95 0.07
N LEU A 54 -8.16 0.29 -0.04
CA LEU A 54 -8.24 1.29 1.02
C LEU A 54 -9.37 2.26 0.72
N ASP A 55 -10.23 2.48 1.71
CA ASP A 55 -11.19 3.58 1.66
C ASP A 55 -10.50 4.82 2.23
N VAL A 56 -10.43 5.87 1.44
CA VAL A 56 -9.64 7.06 1.82
C VAL A 56 -10.43 8.33 1.57
N ASP A 57 -10.13 9.37 2.35
CA ASP A 57 -10.62 10.70 2.09
C ASP A 57 -9.84 11.34 0.94
N ALA A 58 -10.43 12.35 0.32
CA ALA A 58 -9.84 13.03 -0.83
C ALA A 58 -8.45 13.59 -0.51
N ASP A 59 -8.30 14.22 0.66
CA ASP A 59 -7.03 14.81 1.08
C ASP A 59 -5.95 13.75 1.26
N ASP A 60 -6.29 12.64 1.88
CA ASP A 60 -5.38 11.53 2.09
C ASP A 60 -5.00 10.89 0.75
N LEU A 61 -5.95 10.72 -0.14
CA LEU A 61 -5.70 10.13 -1.45
C LEU A 61 -4.67 10.94 -2.24
N ASP A 62 -4.81 12.27 -2.24
CA ASP A 62 -3.87 13.15 -2.93
C ASP A 62 -2.45 12.96 -2.41
N VAL A 63 -2.29 12.97 -1.09
CA VAL A 63 -0.98 12.78 -0.46
C VAL A 63 -0.41 11.39 -0.77
N LEU A 64 -1.24 10.35 -0.66
CA LEU A 64 -0.82 8.98 -0.92
C LEU A 64 -0.34 8.80 -2.36
N LEU A 65 -1.05 9.36 -3.33
CA LEU A 65 -0.66 9.26 -4.73
C LEU A 65 0.67 9.99 -5.00
N GLN A 66 0.89 11.13 -4.37
CA GLN A 66 2.15 11.85 -4.49
C GLN A 66 3.31 11.05 -3.90
N LEU A 67 3.11 10.47 -2.73
CA LEU A 67 4.15 9.66 -2.08
C LEU A 67 4.47 8.40 -2.89
N LEU A 68 3.45 7.76 -3.45
CA LEU A 68 3.64 6.58 -4.29
C LEU A 68 4.45 6.92 -5.56
N LYS A 69 4.24 8.09 -6.12
CA LYS A 69 5.01 8.53 -7.28
C LYS A 69 6.48 8.80 -6.96
N ARG A 70 6.75 9.35 -5.77
CA ARG A 70 8.09 9.77 -5.37
C ARG A 70 8.93 8.65 -4.77
N ALA A 71 8.31 7.63 -4.25
CA ALA A 71 9.01 6.53 -3.62
C ALA A 71 9.58 5.57 -4.66
N ASP A 72 10.81 5.11 -4.43
CA ASP A 72 11.38 4.04 -5.25
C ASP A 72 10.63 2.73 -5.04
N HIS A 73 10.26 2.48 -3.79
CA HIS A 73 9.54 1.28 -3.41
C HIS A 73 8.46 1.63 -2.41
N ALA A 74 7.35 0.93 -2.49
CA ALA A 74 6.30 1.00 -1.49
C ALA A 74 5.97 -0.41 -1.02
N MET A 75 5.75 -0.55 0.27
CA MET A 75 5.41 -1.81 0.91
C MET A 75 4.11 -1.64 1.68
N PHE A 76 3.32 -2.68 1.75
CA PHE A 76 2.10 -2.67 2.55
C PHE A 76 2.10 -3.82 3.54
N ASP A 77 1.90 -3.50 4.82
CA ASP A 77 1.76 -4.49 5.88
C ASP A 77 0.29 -4.85 6.01
N LEU A 78 -0.07 -6.05 5.57
CA LEU A 78 -1.45 -6.51 5.56
C LEU A 78 -2.03 -6.71 6.95
N ASP A 79 -1.19 -7.02 7.92
CA ASP A 79 -1.65 -7.26 9.29
C ASP A 79 -1.85 -5.96 10.06
N ARG A 80 -0.92 -5.02 9.94
CA ARG A 80 -0.98 -3.74 10.64
C ARG A 80 -1.71 -2.65 9.87
N LYS A 81 -1.94 -2.86 8.57
CA LYS A 81 -2.56 -1.88 7.67
C LYS A 81 -1.72 -0.62 7.57
N VAL A 82 -0.43 -0.80 7.35
CA VAL A 82 0.53 0.30 7.23
C VAL A 82 1.11 0.31 5.82
N LEU A 83 1.02 1.45 5.16
CA LEU A 83 1.65 1.67 3.86
C LEU A 83 2.95 2.42 4.09
N MET A 84 4.05 1.83 3.61
CA MET A 84 5.39 2.35 3.83
C MET A 84 6.00 2.79 2.50
N PHE A 85 6.68 3.92 2.52
CA PHE A 85 7.31 4.49 1.33
C PHE A 85 8.81 4.56 1.56
N GLU A 86 9.58 3.98 0.64
CA GLU A 86 11.03 3.93 0.76
C GLU A 86 11.70 4.82 -0.29
N ASN A 87 12.77 5.48 0.12
CA ASN A 87 13.60 6.32 -0.76
C ASN A 87 12.78 7.38 -1.48
N ILE A 88 12.05 8.17 -0.69
CA ILE A 88 11.25 9.26 -1.23
C ILE A 88 12.18 10.35 -1.76
N ASP A 89 11.93 10.78 -2.99
CA ASP A 89 12.64 11.90 -3.60
C ASP A 89 12.23 13.21 -2.92
N VAL A 90 13.20 13.86 -2.28
CA VAL A 90 12.97 15.07 -1.49
C VAL A 90 13.66 16.24 -2.17
N ASP A 91 13.00 16.86 -3.10
CA ASP A 91 13.53 18.06 -3.77
C ASP A 91 13.37 19.32 -2.93
#